data_89d42a426d6d021af0a5a04f0c2a4d71
#
_entry.id   89d42a426d6d021af0a5a04f0c2a4d71
#
_cell.length_a   1.000
_cell.length_b   1.000
_cell.length_c   1.000
_cell.angle_alpha   90.00
_cell.angle_beta   90.00
_cell.angle_gamma   90.00
#
_symmetry.space_group_name_H-M   'P 1'
#
loop_
_entity.id
_entity.type
_entity.pdbx_description
1 polymer ?
#
loop_
_entity_poly.entity_id
_entity_poly.type
_entity_poly.pdbx_seq_one_letter_code
_entity_poly.pdbx_strand_id
1 'polypeptide(L)'
;MLITNLTFGGAQRVFFDHSRLLGARHDVTEIVFNRADGHAFESGNPILSLDVVGGGSALNKLANVARRVRRLTALKRRLRPALTISHLEGADYVNLLARGPGKRLLVIHGSKLHDARMSGPVGWLRRHVLIPFLYNRADAIVTVSREIGVELESLGVRGVLIHPIHNFFDPAAIRARSLEPLSADERALFAGPPVLVTSGRLTLQKNHAAMIALFASLLKRRPVRLVLIGDGELRASLIDQAKTLGLRVAEGAAGDADVYFLGFQDNPFRLQRHADLFLLTSGWEGFPMVVGEAMACGLPIVSADCPTGPREFLAPDTIGHAVRPLLTAEPGPYGMLMPIPAVDDPATIDPWVETLDRLLGDPAERSRLAALSLARAEDFSRDTIAPQWLALIDSLIGPSATSA
;
A
#
# COMPACT_ATOMS: atom_id res chain seq x y z
N MET A 1 -12.70 11.87 11.84
CA MET A 1 -12.22 10.87 10.87
C MET A 1 -12.72 9.49 11.27
N LEU A 2 -13.03 8.59 10.34
CA LEU A 2 -13.63 7.26 10.61
C LEU A 2 -12.83 6.16 9.91
N ILE A 3 -12.46 5.11 10.65
CA ILE A 3 -11.83 3.90 10.11
C ILE A 3 -12.37 2.65 10.81
N THR A 4 -12.18 1.47 10.22
CA THR A 4 -12.68 0.23 10.82
C THR A 4 -11.93 -0.16 12.10
N ASN A 5 -10.62 -0.07 12.10
CA ASN A 5 -9.72 -0.33 13.24
C ASN A 5 -8.39 0.41 13.04
N LEU A 6 -7.53 0.43 14.06
CA LEU A 6 -6.19 1.04 14.04
C LEU A 6 -5.08 -0.02 14.23
N THR A 7 -5.32 -1.26 13.81
CA THR A 7 -4.29 -2.31 13.80
C THR A 7 -3.22 -2.04 12.75
N PHE A 8 -2.17 -2.88 12.67
CA PHE A 8 -1.12 -2.72 11.66
C PHE A 8 -1.66 -2.87 10.22
N GLY A 9 -1.35 -1.90 9.36
CA GLY A 9 -1.69 -1.93 7.94
C GLY A 9 -1.40 -0.60 7.23
N GLY A 10 -1.24 -0.66 5.90
CA GLY A 10 -0.94 0.54 5.10
C GLY A 10 -2.02 1.62 5.18
N ALA A 11 -3.30 1.26 5.08
CA ALA A 11 -4.39 2.22 5.18
C ALA A 11 -4.53 2.84 6.59
N GLN A 12 -4.20 2.07 7.65
CA GLN A 12 -4.18 2.55 9.03
C GLN A 12 -3.02 3.54 9.24
N ARG A 13 -1.87 3.28 8.65
CA ARG A 13 -0.75 4.22 8.67
C ARG A 13 -1.12 5.53 7.98
N VAL A 14 -1.72 5.45 6.79
CA VAL A 14 -2.19 6.64 6.06
C VAL A 14 -3.26 7.40 6.86
N PHE A 15 -4.20 6.71 7.51
CA PHE A 15 -5.19 7.34 8.40
C PHE A 15 -4.51 8.11 9.52
N PHE A 16 -3.50 7.53 10.15
CA PHE A 16 -2.71 8.17 11.20
C PHE A 16 -1.99 9.43 10.68
N ASP A 17 -1.32 9.33 9.53
CA ASP A 17 -0.59 10.46 8.94
C ASP A 17 -1.55 11.61 8.56
N HIS A 18 -2.73 11.29 8.02
CA HIS A 18 -3.79 12.27 7.74
C HIS A 18 -4.37 12.88 9.03
N SER A 19 -4.58 12.06 10.06
CA SER A 19 -5.10 12.55 11.35
C SER A 19 -4.14 13.55 12.00
N ARG A 20 -2.84 13.28 11.96
CA ARG A 20 -1.81 14.22 12.44
C ARG A 20 -1.71 15.48 11.57
N LEU A 21 -1.79 15.33 10.24
CA LEU A 21 -1.76 16.47 9.32
C LEU A 21 -2.92 17.43 9.59
N LEU A 22 -4.13 16.89 9.69
CA LEU A 22 -5.34 17.68 9.87
C LEU A 22 -5.47 18.20 11.30
N GLY A 23 -5.05 17.44 12.31
CA GLY A 23 -5.05 17.84 13.72
C GLY A 23 -4.18 19.05 14.03
N ALA A 24 -3.21 19.36 13.15
CA ALA A 24 -2.41 20.58 13.27
C ALA A 24 -3.19 21.88 12.93
N ARG A 25 -4.37 21.78 12.29
CA ARG A 25 -5.16 22.91 11.80
C ARG A 25 -6.64 22.86 12.16
N HIS A 26 -7.15 21.71 12.54
CA HIS A 26 -8.57 21.45 12.80
C HIS A 26 -8.75 20.60 14.05
N ASP A 27 -9.92 20.71 14.68
CA ASP A 27 -10.33 19.80 15.75
C ASP A 27 -10.69 18.44 15.15
N VAL A 28 -9.79 17.49 15.27
CA VAL A 28 -9.94 16.13 14.73
C VAL A 28 -10.39 15.18 15.84
N THR A 29 -11.45 14.42 15.57
CA THR A 29 -11.85 13.26 16.41
C THR A 29 -11.73 12.01 15.55
N GLU A 30 -10.97 11.03 16.01
CA GLU A 30 -10.87 9.70 15.40
C GLU A 30 -12.01 8.81 15.87
N ILE A 31 -12.61 8.05 14.96
CA ILE A 31 -13.70 7.13 15.28
C ILE A 31 -13.35 5.75 14.71
N VAL A 32 -13.39 4.73 15.57
CA VAL A 32 -13.19 3.32 15.20
C VAL A 32 -14.45 2.50 15.42
N PHE A 33 -14.55 1.36 14.75
CA PHE A 33 -15.71 0.48 14.94
C PHE A 33 -15.68 -0.23 16.30
N ASN A 34 -14.51 -0.63 16.74
CA ASN A 34 -14.30 -1.28 18.02
C ASN A 34 -12.93 -0.96 18.60
N ARG A 35 -12.88 -0.57 19.85
CA ARG A 35 -11.63 -0.22 20.53
C ARG A 35 -10.82 -1.44 20.97
N ALA A 36 -11.46 -2.58 21.14
CA ALA A 36 -10.80 -3.82 21.55
C ALA A 36 -9.89 -4.44 20.48
N ASP A 37 -9.96 -3.96 19.23
CA ASP A 37 -9.12 -4.46 18.13
C ASP A 37 -7.64 -4.01 18.22
N GLY A 38 -7.27 -3.25 19.26
CA GLY A 38 -5.92 -2.74 19.49
C GLY A 38 -5.62 -1.45 18.69
N HIS A 39 -4.54 -0.77 19.08
CA HIS A 39 -4.04 0.45 18.44
C HIS A 39 -2.55 0.30 18.16
N ALA A 40 -2.18 0.31 16.88
CA ALA A 40 -0.78 0.30 16.45
C ALA A 40 -0.20 1.71 16.28
N PHE A 41 -1.08 2.73 16.17
CA PHE A 41 -0.71 4.12 15.91
C PHE A 41 -1.52 5.05 16.81
N GLU A 42 -0.84 6.04 17.40
CA GLU A 42 -1.43 7.09 18.24
C GLU A 42 -1.11 8.47 17.65
N SER A 43 -2.13 9.16 17.14
CA SER A 43 -1.99 10.48 16.50
C SER A 43 -1.93 11.63 17.51
N GLY A 44 -2.35 11.41 18.74
CA GLY A 44 -2.58 12.42 19.76
C GLY A 44 -3.99 13.04 19.72
N ASN A 45 -4.80 12.73 18.71
CA ASN A 45 -6.18 13.19 18.63
C ASN A 45 -7.14 12.29 19.45
N PRO A 46 -8.27 12.84 19.95
CA PRO A 46 -9.26 12.05 20.70
C PRO A 46 -9.82 10.88 19.88
N ILE A 47 -9.86 9.68 20.47
CA ILE A 47 -10.38 8.46 19.85
C ILE A 47 -11.71 8.08 20.49
N LEU A 48 -12.77 7.96 19.68
CA LEU A 48 -14.07 7.41 20.04
C LEU A 48 -14.29 6.05 19.39
N SER A 49 -15.07 5.19 20.04
CA SER A 49 -15.46 3.89 19.49
C SER A 49 -16.96 3.83 19.23
N LEU A 50 -17.33 3.14 18.17
CA LEU A 50 -18.72 2.76 17.95
C LEU A 50 -19.11 1.50 18.77
N ASP A 51 -18.17 0.83 19.42
CA ASP A 51 -18.31 -0.37 20.25
C ASP A 51 -19.15 -1.48 19.60
N VAL A 52 -18.93 -1.71 18.32
CA VAL A 52 -19.62 -2.75 17.56
C VAL A 52 -18.60 -3.71 17.00
N VAL A 53 -18.45 -4.85 17.66
CA VAL A 53 -17.56 -5.94 17.25
C VAL A 53 -17.99 -6.48 15.88
N GLY A 54 -17.00 -6.83 15.06
CA GLY A 54 -17.23 -7.45 13.75
C GLY A 54 -17.50 -8.96 13.87
N GLY A 55 -17.91 -9.60 12.76
CA GLY A 55 -18.08 -11.04 12.66
C GLY A 55 -19.51 -11.56 12.76
N GLY A 56 -19.64 -12.89 12.84
CA GLY A 56 -20.91 -13.58 12.89
C GLY A 56 -21.55 -13.89 11.53
N SER A 57 -22.78 -14.38 11.56
CA SER A 57 -23.59 -14.71 10.38
C SER A 57 -23.86 -13.49 9.49
N ALA A 58 -24.39 -13.70 8.28
CA ALA A 58 -24.77 -12.62 7.37
C ALA A 58 -25.79 -11.65 8.02
N LEU A 59 -26.75 -12.16 8.75
CA LEU A 59 -27.72 -11.35 9.51
C LEU A 59 -27.05 -10.51 10.60
N ASN A 60 -26.08 -11.10 11.33
CA ASN A 60 -25.32 -10.37 12.34
C ASN A 60 -24.47 -9.26 11.70
N LYS A 61 -23.86 -9.50 10.53
CA LYS A 61 -23.12 -8.48 9.79
C LYS A 61 -23.99 -7.30 9.39
N LEU A 62 -25.22 -7.55 8.89
CA LEU A 62 -26.19 -6.50 8.57
C LEU A 62 -26.62 -5.73 9.83
N ALA A 63 -26.94 -6.44 10.90
CA ALA A 63 -27.29 -5.83 12.18
C ALA A 63 -26.15 -4.97 12.74
N ASN A 64 -24.91 -5.40 12.58
CA ASN A 64 -23.73 -4.63 12.97
C ASN A 64 -23.56 -3.35 12.14
N VAL A 65 -23.79 -3.40 10.83
CA VAL A 65 -23.82 -2.20 9.99
C VAL A 65 -24.89 -1.23 10.46
N ALA A 66 -26.12 -1.70 10.68
CA ALA A 66 -27.21 -0.85 11.17
C ALA A 66 -26.90 -0.21 12.53
N ARG A 67 -26.30 -0.96 13.47
CA ARG A 67 -25.86 -0.43 14.77
C ARG A 67 -24.78 0.65 14.61
N ARG A 68 -23.77 0.41 13.76
CA ARG A 68 -22.69 1.38 13.47
C ARG A 68 -23.27 2.67 12.86
N VAL A 69 -24.17 2.55 11.90
CA VAL A 69 -24.86 3.69 11.27
C VAL A 69 -25.64 4.51 12.30
N ARG A 70 -26.41 3.84 13.19
CA ARG A 70 -27.17 4.53 14.26
C ARG A 70 -26.23 5.26 15.23
N ARG A 71 -25.17 4.61 15.68
CA ARG A 71 -24.19 5.20 16.62
C ARG A 71 -23.41 6.34 15.99
N LEU A 72 -22.97 6.21 14.73
CA LEU A 72 -22.33 7.30 14.01
C LEU A 72 -23.28 8.48 13.80
N THR A 73 -24.58 8.21 13.49
CA THR A 73 -25.61 9.25 13.38
C THR A 73 -25.76 10.03 14.70
N ALA A 74 -25.79 9.32 15.84
CA ALA A 74 -25.86 9.98 17.15
C ALA A 74 -24.60 10.82 17.43
N LEU A 75 -23.41 10.30 17.10
CA LEU A 75 -22.16 11.04 17.24
C LEU A 75 -22.12 12.28 16.34
N LYS A 76 -22.51 12.18 15.07
CA LYS A 76 -22.58 13.35 14.16
C LYS A 76 -23.50 14.45 14.69
N ARG A 77 -24.65 14.08 15.26
CA ARG A 77 -25.60 15.05 15.87
C ARG A 77 -24.98 15.75 17.09
N ARG A 78 -24.21 15.01 17.91
CA ARG A 78 -23.56 15.53 19.12
C ARG A 78 -22.36 16.41 18.77
N LEU A 79 -21.45 15.91 17.91
CA LEU A 79 -20.19 16.58 17.58
C LEU A 79 -20.37 17.68 16.52
N ARG A 80 -21.43 17.62 15.71
CA ARG A 80 -21.72 18.56 14.61
C ARG A 80 -20.51 18.81 13.71
N PRO A 81 -19.84 17.76 13.18
CA PRO A 81 -18.64 17.94 12.37
C PRO A 81 -18.97 18.70 11.08
N ALA A 82 -18.05 19.57 10.64
CA ALA A 82 -18.11 20.18 9.32
C ALA A 82 -17.84 19.15 8.21
N LEU A 83 -16.96 18.15 8.50
CA LEU A 83 -16.57 17.11 7.57
C LEU A 83 -16.41 15.77 8.28
N THR A 84 -16.84 14.68 7.64
CA THR A 84 -16.54 13.31 8.09
C THR A 84 -15.75 12.61 6.99
N ILE A 85 -14.49 12.29 7.28
CA ILE A 85 -13.59 11.58 6.37
C ILE A 85 -13.59 10.11 6.76
N SER A 86 -13.85 9.20 5.82
CA SER A 86 -13.80 7.76 6.06
C SER A 86 -12.70 7.07 5.25
N HIS A 87 -12.09 6.08 5.87
CA HIS A 87 -11.04 5.24 5.30
C HIS A 87 -11.47 3.78 5.37
N LEU A 88 -11.28 3.05 4.30
CA LEU A 88 -11.70 1.66 4.09
C LEU A 88 -13.20 1.49 3.86
N GLU A 89 -13.55 0.57 3.00
CA GLU A 89 -14.90 0.36 2.46
C GLU A 89 -15.99 0.18 3.52
N GLY A 90 -15.68 -0.55 4.61
CA GLY A 90 -16.65 -0.72 5.70
C GLY A 90 -17.02 0.59 6.39
N ALA A 91 -16.03 1.49 6.57
CA ALA A 91 -16.23 2.81 7.13
C ALA A 91 -16.95 3.74 6.13
N ASP A 92 -16.65 3.61 4.82
CA ASP A 92 -17.29 4.39 3.77
C ASP A 92 -18.80 4.15 3.74
N TYR A 93 -19.23 2.88 3.78
CA TYR A 93 -20.67 2.55 3.83
C TYR A 93 -21.34 3.11 5.07
N VAL A 94 -20.70 3.01 6.24
CA VAL A 94 -21.26 3.55 7.49
C VAL A 94 -21.34 5.07 7.45
N ASN A 95 -20.33 5.76 6.90
CA ASN A 95 -20.33 7.21 6.73
C ASN A 95 -21.45 7.69 5.80
N LEU A 96 -21.60 7.02 4.65
CA LEU A 96 -22.60 7.39 3.63
C LEU A 96 -24.04 7.14 4.09
N LEU A 97 -24.28 6.10 4.90
CA LEU A 97 -25.59 5.76 5.42
C LEU A 97 -25.96 6.53 6.70
N ALA A 98 -24.95 7.04 7.45
CA ALA A 98 -25.19 7.81 8.65
C ALA A 98 -25.74 9.21 8.33
N ARG A 99 -26.79 9.62 9.05
CA ARG A 99 -27.41 10.93 8.93
C ARG A 99 -26.76 11.92 9.90
N GLY A 100 -26.74 13.20 9.56
CA GLY A 100 -26.21 14.26 10.43
C GLY A 100 -25.57 15.38 9.64
N PRO A 101 -25.10 16.44 10.32
CA PRO A 101 -24.44 17.57 9.67
C PRO A 101 -23.08 17.18 9.10
N GLY A 102 -22.57 18.08 8.27
CA GLY A 102 -21.24 18.02 7.66
C GLY A 102 -21.17 17.22 6.37
N LYS A 103 -20.18 17.55 5.57
CA LYS A 103 -19.87 16.88 4.30
C LYS A 103 -19.25 15.48 4.55
N ARG A 104 -19.24 14.65 3.53
CA ARG A 104 -18.73 13.27 3.57
C ARG A 104 -17.65 13.09 2.51
N LEU A 105 -16.44 12.85 2.95
CA LEU A 105 -15.29 12.56 2.13
C LEU A 105 -14.90 11.08 2.30
N LEU A 106 -14.72 10.37 1.19
CA LEU A 106 -14.22 9.00 1.18
C LEU A 106 -12.75 8.98 0.76
N VAL A 107 -11.95 8.12 1.36
CA VAL A 107 -10.55 7.87 0.97
C VAL A 107 -10.40 6.42 0.56
N ILE A 108 -10.16 6.19 -0.72
CA ILE A 108 -10.15 4.85 -1.32
C ILE A 108 -8.71 4.38 -1.46
N HIS A 109 -8.36 3.32 -0.71
CA HIS A 109 -6.99 2.82 -0.54
C HIS A 109 -6.61 1.64 -1.44
N GLY A 110 -7.51 1.12 -2.25
CA GLY A 110 -7.21 -0.05 -3.07
C GLY A 110 -8.19 -0.25 -4.20
N SER A 111 -7.74 -1.03 -5.18
CA SER A 111 -8.53 -1.40 -6.34
C SER A 111 -9.88 -1.99 -5.96
N LYS A 112 -10.94 -1.63 -6.68
CA LYS A 112 -12.29 -2.17 -6.53
C LYS A 112 -12.61 -3.22 -7.59
N LEU A 113 -11.76 -3.35 -8.60
CA LEU A 113 -11.92 -4.36 -9.65
C LEU A 113 -11.08 -5.62 -9.37
N HIS A 114 -9.88 -5.46 -8.80
CA HIS A 114 -8.87 -6.51 -8.73
C HIS A 114 -8.64 -7.10 -7.33
N ASP A 115 -9.22 -6.50 -6.26
CA ASP A 115 -9.19 -7.11 -4.92
C ASP A 115 -9.92 -8.45 -4.95
N ALA A 116 -9.26 -9.52 -4.51
CA ALA A 116 -9.83 -10.87 -4.43
C ALA A 116 -11.15 -10.93 -3.65
N ARG A 117 -11.35 -10.02 -2.69
CA ARG A 117 -12.60 -9.88 -1.91
C ARG A 117 -13.79 -9.37 -2.75
N MET A 118 -13.52 -8.91 -3.96
CA MET A 118 -14.52 -8.40 -4.91
C MET A 118 -14.95 -9.49 -5.92
N SER A 119 -14.51 -10.73 -5.76
CA SER A 119 -14.93 -11.88 -6.57
C SER A 119 -16.25 -12.49 -6.10
N GLY A 120 -16.87 -13.31 -6.94
CA GLY A 120 -18.11 -14.02 -6.65
C GLY A 120 -19.37 -13.14 -6.61
N PRO A 121 -20.55 -13.71 -6.29
CA PRO A 121 -21.84 -13.00 -6.33
C PRO A 121 -21.91 -11.77 -5.42
N VAL A 122 -21.31 -11.85 -4.21
CA VAL A 122 -21.25 -10.74 -3.27
C VAL A 122 -20.37 -9.62 -3.81
N GLY A 123 -19.21 -9.97 -4.39
CA GLY A 123 -18.32 -9.00 -5.03
C GLY A 123 -18.99 -8.33 -6.23
N TRP A 124 -19.73 -9.09 -7.03
CA TRP A 124 -20.53 -8.55 -8.13
C TRP A 124 -21.56 -7.53 -7.65
N LEU A 125 -22.35 -7.87 -6.62
CA LEU A 125 -23.33 -6.96 -6.00
C LEU A 125 -22.67 -5.68 -5.49
N ARG A 126 -21.51 -5.80 -4.85
CA ARG A 126 -20.75 -4.65 -4.33
C ARG A 126 -20.30 -3.73 -5.47
N ARG A 127 -19.71 -4.29 -6.54
CA ARG A 127 -19.19 -3.52 -7.68
C ARG A 127 -20.30 -2.84 -8.48
N HIS A 128 -21.38 -3.57 -8.80
CA HIS A 128 -22.38 -3.09 -9.75
C HIS A 128 -23.59 -2.41 -9.11
N VAL A 129 -23.79 -2.56 -7.80
CA VAL A 129 -24.92 -1.96 -7.10
C VAL A 129 -24.47 -1.07 -5.94
N LEU A 130 -23.73 -1.60 -4.97
CA LEU A 130 -23.46 -0.85 -3.74
C LEU A 130 -22.48 0.31 -3.98
N ILE A 131 -21.40 0.10 -4.71
CA ILE A 131 -20.41 1.16 -4.98
C ILE A 131 -21.06 2.29 -5.79
N PRO A 132 -21.63 2.08 -7.00
CA PRO A 132 -22.21 3.17 -7.76
C PRO A 132 -23.37 3.86 -7.01
N PHE A 133 -24.22 3.09 -6.31
CA PHE A 133 -25.34 3.67 -5.60
C PHE A 133 -24.95 4.49 -4.37
N LEU A 134 -23.97 4.03 -3.59
CA LEU A 134 -23.57 4.70 -2.34
C LEU A 134 -22.52 5.78 -2.59
N TYR A 135 -21.48 5.50 -3.38
CA TYR A 135 -20.36 6.43 -3.55
C TYR A 135 -20.78 7.73 -4.24
N ASN A 136 -21.73 7.67 -5.16
CA ASN A 136 -22.33 8.88 -5.76
C ASN A 136 -23.07 9.80 -4.75
N ARG A 137 -23.19 9.39 -3.48
CA ARG A 137 -23.75 10.22 -2.39
C ARG A 137 -22.70 10.91 -1.54
N ALA A 138 -21.42 10.67 -1.80
CA ALA A 138 -20.34 11.41 -1.16
C ALA A 138 -20.32 12.86 -1.65
N ASP A 139 -19.78 13.77 -0.86
CA ASP A 139 -19.55 15.15 -1.27
C ASP A 139 -18.22 15.29 -2.04
N ALA A 140 -17.25 14.40 -1.77
CA ALA A 140 -16.01 14.21 -2.54
C ALA A 140 -15.44 12.82 -2.28
N ILE A 141 -14.60 12.35 -3.21
CA ILE A 141 -13.82 11.10 -3.07
C ILE A 141 -12.36 11.41 -3.34
N VAL A 142 -11.47 10.97 -2.46
CA VAL A 142 -10.04 10.92 -2.72
C VAL A 142 -9.66 9.47 -3.06
N THR A 143 -8.89 9.30 -4.13
CA THR A 143 -8.25 8.03 -4.49
C THR A 143 -6.75 8.17 -4.33
N VAL A 144 -6.11 7.14 -3.75
CA VAL A 144 -4.66 7.17 -3.50
C VAL A 144 -3.82 6.97 -4.77
N SER A 145 -4.46 6.68 -5.90
CA SER A 145 -3.86 6.63 -7.23
C SER A 145 -4.87 7.09 -8.28
N ARG A 146 -4.39 7.59 -9.43
CA ARG A 146 -5.23 7.97 -10.57
C ARG A 146 -5.99 6.77 -11.13
N GLU A 147 -5.33 5.61 -11.17
CA GLU A 147 -5.92 4.37 -11.68
C GLU A 147 -7.15 3.93 -10.86
N ILE A 148 -7.14 4.09 -9.53
CA ILE A 148 -8.34 3.84 -8.71
C ILE A 148 -9.47 4.81 -9.08
N GLY A 149 -9.16 6.05 -9.42
CA GLY A 149 -10.16 7.01 -9.91
C GLY A 149 -10.83 6.52 -11.19
N VAL A 150 -10.05 6.10 -12.18
CA VAL A 150 -10.54 5.51 -13.44
C VAL A 150 -11.39 4.25 -13.18
N GLU A 151 -10.97 3.38 -12.25
CA GLU A 151 -11.77 2.22 -11.85
C GLU A 151 -13.14 2.63 -11.29
N LEU A 152 -13.20 3.62 -10.39
CA LEU A 152 -14.46 4.10 -9.82
C LEU A 152 -15.40 4.67 -10.88
N GLU A 153 -14.87 5.46 -11.82
CA GLU A 153 -15.63 5.98 -12.95
C GLU A 153 -16.19 4.85 -13.82
N SER A 154 -15.40 3.82 -14.10
CA SER A 154 -15.84 2.63 -14.86
C SER A 154 -16.94 1.85 -14.14
N LEU A 155 -16.95 1.89 -12.80
CA LEU A 155 -17.99 1.28 -11.95
C LEU A 155 -19.23 2.16 -11.81
N GLY A 156 -19.31 3.31 -12.50
CA GLY A 156 -20.48 4.19 -12.49
C GLY A 156 -20.49 5.24 -11.38
N VAL A 157 -19.35 5.52 -10.75
CA VAL A 157 -19.19 6.64 -9.82
C VAL A 157 -18.92 7.91 -10.64
N ARG A 158 -19.96 8.68 -10.94
CA ARG A 158 -19.90 9.86 -11.85
C ARG A 158 -20.57 11.11 -11.28
N GLY A 159 -21.31 10.98 -10.20
CA GLY A 159 -22.08 12.06 -9.57
C GLY A 159 -21.29 12.84 -8.51
N VAL A 160 -20.00 12.54 -8.35
CA VAL A 160 -19.12 13.12 -7.33
C VAL A 160 -17.75 13.39 -7.92
N LEU A 161 -17.08 14.46 -7.47
CA LEU A 161 -15.72 14.75 -7.87
C LEU A 161 -14.74 13.75 -7.23
N ILE A 162 -13.93 13.14 -8.06
CA ILE A 162 -12.87 12.23 -7.66
C ILE A 162 -11.54 12.99 -7.73
N HIS A 163 -10.82 13.06 -6.62
CA HIS A 163 -9.54 13.73 -6.47
C HIS A 163 -8.44 12.69 -6.28
N PRO A 164 -7.61 12.39 -7.28
CA PRO A 164 -6.43 11.57 -7.08
C PRO A 164 -5.40 12.36 -6.25
N ILE A 165 -5.20 11.96 -5.00
CA ILE A 165 -4.17 12.52 -4.11
C ILE A 165 -3.40 11.34 -3.52
N HIS A 166 -2.12 11.23 -3.88
CA HIS A 166 -1.26 10.15 -3.42
C HIS A 166 -1.08 10.16 -1.89
N ASN A 167 -0.74 9.01 -1.34
CA ASN A 167 -0.24 8.95 0.02
C ASN A 167 1.14 9.61 0.08
N PHE A 168 1.48 10.18 1.23
CA PHE A 168 2.79 10.79 1.46
C PHE A 168 3.58 10.03 2.52
N PHE A 169 4.88 10.20 2.48
CA PHE A 169 5.83 9.75 3.49
C PHE A 169 6.89 10.84 3.71
N ASP A 170 7.84 10.57 4.59
CA ASP A 170 8.97 11.47 4.85
C ASP A 170 10.27 10.82 4.33
N PRO A 171 10.71 11.16 3.10
CA PRO A 171 11.94 10.61 2.53
C PRO A 171 13.18 10.92 3.37
N ALA A 172 13.23 12.09 4.00
CA ALA A 172 14.36 12.47 4.84
C ALA A 172 14.43 11.61 6.11
N ALA A 173 13.30 11.38 6.78
CA ALA A 173 13.23 10.50 7.94
C ALA A 173 13.58 9.04 7.57
N ILE A 174 13.12 8.55 6.41
CA ILE A 174 13.48 7.22 5.91
C ILE A 174 14.99 7.12 5.69
N ARG A 175 15.61 8.10 5.01
CA ARG A 175 17.07 8.15 4.81
C ARG A 175 17.82 8.20 6.13
N ALA A 176 17.39 9.02 7.08
CA ALA A 176 18.02 9.08 8.40
C ALA A 176 17.98 7.72 9.11
N ARG A 177 16.81 7.06 9.14
CA ARG A 177 16.66 5.72 9.72
C ARG A 177 17.44 4.63 8.97
N SER A 178 17.63 4.79 7.66
CA SER A 178 18.43 3.84 6.87
C SER A 178 19.89 3.81 7.25
N LEU A 179 20.39 4.85 7.95
CA LEU A 179 21.77 4.95 8.42
C LEU A 179 22.02 4.21 9.74
N GLU A 180 20.99 3.68 10.40
CA GLU A 180 21.15 2.90 11.61
C GLU A 180 22.04 1.66 11.35
N PRO A 181 22.93 1.32 12.28
CA PRO A 181 23.92 0.27 12.07
C PRO A 181 23.27 -1.12 11.94
N LEU A 182 23.85 -1.95 11.08
CA LEU A 182 23.53 -3.37 10.98
C LEU A 182 24.23 -4.19 12.06
N SER A 183 23.59 -5.27 12.51
CA SER A 183 24.25 -6.32 13.30
C SER A 183 25.37 -7.03 12.54
N ALA A 184 26.16 -7.87 13.19
CA ALA A 184 27.22 -8.63 12.53
C ALA A 184 26.65 -9.59 11.47
N ASP A 185 25.58 -10.30 11.78
CA ASP A 185 24.92 -11.25 10.86
C ASP A 185 24.30 -10.53 9.67
N GLU A 186 23.66 -9.38 9.90
CA GLU A 186 23.09 -8.57 8.82
C GLU A 186 24.19 -8.03 7.90
N ARG A 187 25.33 -7.58 8.43
CA ARG A 187 26.48 -7.19 7.59
C ARG A 187 27.01 -8.35 6.76
N ALA A 188 27.08 -9.56 7.33
CA ALA A 188 27.53 -10.75 6.60
C ALA A 188 26.57 -11.14 5.48
N LEU A 189 25.25 -10.93 5.68
CA LEU A 189 24.22 -11.16 4.66
C LEU A 189 24.46 -10.28 3.43
N PHE A 190 24.84 -9.02 3.61
CA PHE A 190 25.08 -8.08 2.51
C PHE A 190 26.54 -8.11 1.99
N ALA A 191 27.45 -8.83 2.64
CA ALA A 191 28.83 -9.02 2.19
C ALA A 191 28.92 -10.25 1.27
N GLY A 192 28.89 -10.07 -0.04
CA GLY A 192 29.02 -11.19 -0.97
C GLY A 192 28.20 -11.03 -2.24
N PRO A 193 27.45 -12.06 -2.67
CA PRO A 193 26.61 -11.95 -3.86
C PRO A 193 25.61 -10.81 -3.76
N PRO A 194 25.17 -10.23 -4.91
CA PRO A 194 24.14 -9.20 -4.94
C PRO A 194 22.86 -9.63 -4.20
N VAL A 195 22.18 -8.66 -3.62
CA VAL A 195 20.98 -8.90 -2.79
C VAL A 195 19.75 -8.27 -3.43
N LEU A 196 18.74 -9.09 -3.67
CA LEU A 196 17.38 -8.67 -3.98
C LEU A 196 16.60 -8.55 -2.68
N VAL A 197 15.85 -7.47 -2.50
CA VAL A 197 15.05 -7.26 -1.30
C VAL A 197 13.59 -6.98 -1.63
N THR A 198 12.70 -7.47 -0.79
CA THR A 198 11.29 -7.06 -0.76
C THR A 198 10.86 -6.76 0.66
N SER A 199 9.85 -5.90 0.83
CA SER A 199 9.28 -5.58 2.13
C SER A 199 7.76 -5.56 2.07
N GLY A 200 7.10 -6.20 3.03
CA GLY A 200 5.65 -6.22 3.11
C GLY A 200 5.09 -7.47 3.78
N ARG A 201 3.76 -7.51 3.92
CA ARG A 201 3.09 -8.68 4.50
C ARG A 201 3.18 -9.89 3.58
N LEU A 202 3.48 -11.05 4.12
CA LEU A 202 3.52 -12.31 3.38
C LEU A 202 2.10 -12.85 3.15
N THR A 203 1.42 -12.27 2.15
CA THR A 203 0.02 -12.53 1.81
C THR A 203 -0.12 -12.89 0.33
N LEU A 204 -1.27 -13.43 -0.07
CA LEU A 204 -1.57 -13.74 -1.46
C LEU A 204 -1.42 -12.51 -2.39
N GLN A 205 -1.84 -11.34 -1.91
CA GLN A 205 -1.74 -10.09 -2.66
C GLN A 205 -0.31 -9.77 -3.13
N LYS A 206 0.68 -10.01 -2.27
CA LYS A 206 2.09 -9.68 -2.53
C LYS A 206 2.80 -10.68 -3.43
N ASN A 207 2.20 -11.87 -3.64
CA ASN A 207 2.64 -12.87 -4.61
C ASN A 207 4.11 -13.31 -4.45
N HIS A 208 4.56 -13.46 -3.19
CA HIS A 208 5.94 -13.89 -2.89
C HIS A 208 6.23 -15.32 -3.40
N ALA A 209 5.20 -16.15 -3.60
CA ALA A 209 5.38 -17.47 -4.17
C ALA A 209 5.98 -17.40 -5.59
N ALA A 210 5.48 -16.49 -6.43
CA ALA A 210 6.06 -16.28 -7.75
C ALA A 210 7.46 -15.61 -7.67
N MET A 211 7.69 -14.73 -6.66
CA MET A 211 9.02 -14.18 -6.40
C MET A 211 10.06 -15.27 -6.08
N ILE A 212 9.72 -16.25 -5.27
CA ILE A 212 10.60 -17.37 -4.94
C ILE A 212 10.86 -18.24 -6.19
N ALA A 213 9.86 -18.48 -7.03
CA ALA A 213 10.01 -19.25 -8.26
C ALA A 213 10.95 -18.55 -9.27
N LEU A 214 10.75 -17.25 -9.52
CA LEU A 214 11.64 -16.47 -10.39
C LEU A 214 13.06 -16.38 -9.83
N PHE A 215 13.19 -16.24 -8.50
CA PHE A 215 14.48 -16.22 -7.84
C PHE A 215 15.23 -17.55 -8.01
N ALA A 216 14.56 -18.69 -7.85
CA ALA A 216 15.15 -20.00 -8.08
C ALA A 216 15.67 -20.17 -9.53
N SER A 217 14.98 -19.55 -10.51
CA SER A 217 15.43 -19.53 -11.90
C SER A 217 16.63 -18.59 -12.12
N LEU A 218 16.64 -17.43 -11.46
CA LEU A 218 17.76 -16.48 -11.52
C LEU A 218 19.03 -17.06 -10.87
N LEU A 219 18.89 -17.76 -9.74
CA LEU A 219 20.01 -18.36 -9.02
C LEU A 219 20.80 -19.38 -9.87
N LYS A 220 20.15 -20.01 -10.86
CA LYS A 220 20.81 -20.91 -11.82
C LYS A 220 21.73 -20.17 -12.79
N ARG A 221 21.53 -18.85 -12.99
CA ARG A 221 22.34 -18.01 -13.91
C ARG A 221 23.49 -17.33 -13.19
N ARG A 222 23.30 -16.91 -11.94
CA ARG A 222 24.32 -16.20 -11.17
C ARG A 222 24.12 -16.33 -9.66
N PRO A 223 25.18 -16.23 -8.86
CA PRO A 223 25.05 -16.10 -7.41
C PRO A 223 24.29 -14.83 -7.05
N VAL A 224 23.25 -14.96 -6.24
CA VAL A 224 22.38 -13.87 -5.78
C VAL A 224 21.67 -14.31 -4.50
N ARG A 225 21.29 -13.37 -3.63
CA ARG A 225 20.51 -13.62 -2.42
C ARG A 225 19.17 -12.93 -2.50
N LEU A 226 18.14 -13.52 -1.88
CA LEU A 226 16.81 -12.92 -1.74
C LEU A 226 16.50 -12.68 -0.25
N VAL A 227 16.09 -11.46 0.08
CA VAL A 227 15.73 -11.05 1.44
C VAL A 227 14.27 -10.63 1.48
N LEU A 228 13.46 -11.34 2.27
CA LEU A 228 12.06 -11.01 2.52
C LEU A 228 11.94 -10.37 3.91
N ILE A 229 11.54 -9.10 3.95
CA ILE A 229 11.30 -8.34 5.18
C ILE A 229 9.80 -8.25 5.41
N GLY A 230 9.34 -8.86 6.48
CA GLY A 230 7.93 -8.86 6.85
C GLY A 230 7.44 -10.23 7.31
N ASP A 231 6.18 -10.27 7.72
CA ASP A 231 5.52 -11.49 8.21
C ASP A 231 4.11 -11.60 7.61
N GLY A 232 3.46 -12.74 7.78
CA GLY A 232 2.10 -12.96 7.30
C GLY A 232 1.71 -14.44 7.26
N GLU A 233 0.44 -14.67 6.93
CA GLU A 233 -0.17 -15.99 6.93
C GLU A 233 0.49 -17.02 5.99
N LEU A 234 1.23 -16.54 4.96
CA LEU A 234 1.89 -17.43 4.00
C LEU A 234 3.35 -17.75 4.35
N ARG A 235 3.88 -17.26 5.49
CA ARG A 235 5.30 -17.42 5.82
C ARG A 235 5.74 -18.89 5.78
N ALA A 236 5.03 -19.77 6.45
CA ALA A 236 5.38 -21.18 6.52
C ALA A 236 5.36 -21.86 5.13
N SER A 237 4.30 -21.63 4.35
CA SER A 237 4.17 -22.19 3.00
C SER A 237 5.22 -21.68 2.02
N LEU A 238 5.66 -20.42 2.16
CA LEU A 238 6.72 -19.84 1.34
C LEU A 238 8.10 -20.44 1.68
N ILE A 239 8.37 -20.70 2.96
CA ILE A 239 9.58 -21.42 3.42
C ILE A 239 9.60 -22.85 2.84
N ASP A 240 8.48 -23.56 2.93
CA ASP A 240 8.35 -24.92 2.39
C ASP A 240 8.52 -24.95 0.88
N GLN A 241 7.95 -23.97 0.15
CA GLN A 241 8.14 -23.83 -1.28
C GLN A 241 9.61 -23.60 -1.63
N ALA A 242 10.29 -22.71 -0.94
CA ALA A 242 11.70 -22.42 -1.17
C ALA A 242 12.55 -23.68 -0.98
N LYS A 243 12.33 -24.44 0.09
CA LYS A 243 13.01 -25.73 0.34
C LYS A 243 12.71 -26.77 -0.74
N THR A 244 11.45 -26.86 -1.21
CA THR A 244 11.05 -27.76 -2.29
C THR A 244 11.75 -27.45 -3.61
N LEU A 245 12.04 -26.16 -3.86
CA LEU A 245 12.83 -25.71 -5.02
C LEU A 245 14.34 -25.91 -4.84
N GLY A 246 14.79 -26.52 -3.74
CA GLY A 246 16.19 -26.80 -3.45
C GLY A 246 17.00 -25.59 -2.95
N LEU A 247 16.32 -24.51 -2.53
CA LEU A 247 16.96 -23.30 -2.02
C LEU A 247 17.37 -23.48 -0.55
N ARG A 248 18.53 -22.96 -0.17
CA ARG A 248 18.97 -22.85 1.23
C ARG A 248 18.21 -21.69 1.88
N VAL A 249 17.50 -21.97 2.96
CA VAL A 249 16.63 -20.99 3.63
C VAL A 249 17.17 -20.68 5.03
N ALA A 250 17.22 -19.38 5.36
CA ALA A 250 17.45 -18.90 6.72
C ALA A 250 16.23 -18.16 7.27
N GLU A 251 15.91 -18.40 8.54
CA GLU A 251 14.90 -17.69 9.29
C GLU A 251 15.62 -16.71 10.24
N GLY A 252 15.93 -15.51 9.70
CA GLY A 252 16.81 -14.52 10.30
C GLY A 252 17.98 -14.19 9.38
N ALA A 253 18.92 -13.35 9.84
CA ALA A 253 20.04 -12.88 9.05
C ALA A 253 21.28 -13.80 9.13
N ALA A 254 21.30 -14.72 10.09
CA ALA A 254 22.46 -15.59 10.34
C ALA A 254 22.55 -16.74 9.34
N GLY A 255 23.80 -17.15 9.03
CA GLY A 255 24.11 -18.31 8.18
C GLY A 255 24.26 -17.96 6.69
N ASP A 256 24.70 -18.95 5.93
CA ASP A 256 24.84 -18.84 4.47
C ASP A 256 23.62 -19.49 3.79
N ALA A 257 22.73 -18.67 3.28
CA ALA A 257 21.50 -19.07 2.64
C ALA A 257 21.31 -18.33 1.30
N ASP A 258 20.38 -18.85 0.50
CA ASP A 258 19.95 -18.22 -0.75
C ASP A 258 18.76 -17.28 -0.51
N VAL A 259 17.87 -17.68 0.43
CA VAL A 259 16.68 -16.91 0.80
C VAL A 259 16.63 -16.68 2.30
N TYR A 260 16.45 -15.43 2.69
CA TYR A 260 16.38 -15.00 4.10
C TYR A 260 14.99 -14.46 4.43
N PHE A 261 14.30 -15.04 5.40
CA PHE A 261 13.04 -14.58 5.96
C PHE A 261 13.30 -13.83 7.27
N LEU A 262 13.42 -12.50 7.21
CA LEU A 262 13.83 -11.69 8.36
C LEU A 262 12.69 -11.39 9.35
N GLY A 263 11.45 -11.78 9.03
CA GLY A 263 10.29 -11.44 9.86
C GLY A 263 9.98 -9.94 9.84
N PHE A 264 9.10 -9.51 10.74
CA PHE A 264 8.76 -8.10 10.93
C PHE A 264 9.98 -7.31 11.43
N GLN A 265 10.23 -6.16 10.82
CA GLN A 265 11.30 -5.24 11.21
C GLN A 265 10.70 -3.85 11.47
N ASP A 266 10.98 -3.25 12.63
CA ASP A 266 10.54 -1.88 12.95
C ASP A 266 11.22 -0.84 12.06
N ASN A 267 12.47 -1.13 11.64
CA ASN A 267 13.23 -0.31 10.73
C ASN A 267 13.75 -1.16 9.55
N PRO A 268 12.94 -1.42 8.52
CA PRO A 268 13.37 -2.16 7.35
C PRO A 268 14.38 -1.37 6.50
N PHE A 269 14.40 -0.05 6.62
CA PHE A 269 15.18 0.85 5.77
C PHE A 269 16.69 0.63 5.90
N ARG A 270 17.17 0.34 7.13
CA ARG A 270 18.57 0.04 7.38
C ARG A 270 19.07 -1.21 6.66
N LEU A 271 18.16 -2.15 6.38
CA LEU A 271 18.44 -3.35 5.58
C LEU A 271 18.32 -3.06 4.08
N GLN A 272 17.22 -2.41 3.67
CA GLN A 272 16.94 -2.07 2.26
C GLN A 272 18.10 -1.30 1.63
N ARG A 273 18.65 -0.31 2.33
CA ARG A 273 19.76 0.52 1.84
C ARG A 273 20.96 -0.28 1.32
N HIS A 274 21.18 -1.48 1.81
CA HIS A 274 22.34 -2.32 1.47
C HIS A 274 22.07 -3.34 0.35
N ALA A 275 20.83 -3.40 -0.15
CA ALA A 275 20.46 -4.26 -1.26
C ALA A 275 20.80 -3.64 -2.62
N ASP A 276 20.81 -4.46 -3.67
CA ASP A 276 21.08 -4.02 -5.05
C ASP A 276 19.81 -3.63 -5.80
N LEU A 277 18.71 -4.35 -5.58
CA LEU A 277 17.42 -4.12 -6.23
C LEU A 277 16.26 -4.38 -5.25
N PHE A 278 15.21 -3.57 -5.35
CA PHE A 278 13.93 -3.82 -4.68
C PHE A 278 12.94 -4.47 -5.64
N LEU A 279 12.28 -5.55 -5.19
CA LEU A 279 11.30 -6.29 -5.98
C LEU A 279 9.89 -6.14 -5.41
N LEU A 280 8.92 -5.91 -6.29
CA LEU A 280 7.49 -5.99 -5.98
C LEU A 280 6.78 -6.89 -6.99
N THR A 281 6.31 -8.06 -6.57
CA THR A 281 5.62 -9.05 -7.44
C THR A 281 4.12 -9.07 -7.25
N SER A 282 3.54 -8.07 -6.60
CA SER A 282 2.13 -8.02 -6.20
C SER A 282 1.17 -8.28 -7.37
N GLY A 283 0.08 -8.98 -7.09
CA GLY A 283 -1.01 -9.18 -8.04
C GLY A 283 -1.92 -7.95 -8.17
N TRP A 284 -2.06 -7.15 -7.12
CA TRP A 284 -2.80 -5.87 -7.09
C TRP A 284 -2.32 -5.02 -5.92
N GLU A 285 -2.47 -3.70 -6.06
CA GLU A 285 -2.13 -2.72 -5.02
C GLU A 285 -3.20 -1.62 -4.94
N GLY A 286 -2.96 -0.63 -4.13
CA GLY A 286 -3.66 0.64 -4.16
C GLY A 286 -2.67 1.75 -4.48
N PHE A 287 -1.70 1.89 -3.58
CA PHE A 287 -0.52 2.74 -3.69
C PHE A 287 0.57 2.09 -2.83
N PRO A 288 1.50 1.36 -3.43
CA PRO A 288 2.48 0.56 -2.70
C PRO A 288 3.55 1.42 -2.03
N MET A 289 3.29 1.88 -0.81
CA MET A 289 4.19 2.72 -0.01
C MET A 289 5.60 2.15 0.07
N VAL A 290 5.72 0.82 0.13
CA VAL A 290 7.02 0.12 0.19
C VAL A 290 7.91 0.41 -1.03
N VAL A 291 7.33 0.74 -2.19
CA VAL A 291 8.08 1.17 -3.38
C VAL A 291 8.68 2.55 -3.13
N GLY A 292 7.88 3.52 -2.65
CA GLY A 292 8.37 4.85 -2.31
C GLY A 292 9.40 4.82 -1.18
N GLU A 293 9.21 3.96 -0.19
CA GLU A 293 10.16 3.73 0.91
C GLU A 293 11.50 3.18 0.39
N ALA A 294 11.46 2.20 -0.51
CA ALA A 294 12.66 1.66 -1.16
C ALA A 294 13.35 2.70 -2.05
N MET A 295 12.58 3.52 -2.77
CA MET A 295 13.11 4.65 -3.54
C MET A 295 13.83 5.66 -2.63
N ALA A 296 13.26 5.99 -1.47
CA ALA A 296 13.89 6.88 -0.49
C ALA A 296 15.19 6.30 0.12
N CYS A 297 15.35 4.97 0.10
CA CYS A 297 16.61 4.29 0.43
C CYS A 297 17.62 4.27 -0.73
N GLY A 298 17.26 4.79 -1.91
CA GLY A 298 18.13 4.80 -3.10
C GLY A 298 18.18 3.47 -3.85
N LEU A 299 17.15 2.63 -3.75
CA LEU A 299 17.10 1.36 -4.47
C LEU A 299 16.52 1.51 -5.88
N PRO A 300 17.13 0.88 -6.89
CA PRO A 300 16.46 0.63 -8.17
C PRO A 300 15.26 -0.29 -7.97
N ILE A 301 14.14 0.01 -8.60
CA ILE A 301 12.87 -0.70 -8.44
C ILE A 301 12.58 -1.56 -9.66
N VAL A 302 12.24 -2.83 -9.42
CA VAL A 302 11.67 -3.76 -10.41
C VAL A 302 10.32 -4.24 -9.86
N SER A 303 9.24 -3.84 -10.52
CA SER A 303 7.88 -4.06 -10.01
C SER A 303 6.98 -4.69 -11.05
N ALA A 304 6.13 -5.63 -10.63
CA ALA A 304 5.00 -6.04 -11.42
C ALA A 304 4.14 -4.81 -11.79
N ASP A 305 3.68 -4.72 -13.04
CA ASP A 305 2.69 -3.73 -13.49
C ASP A 305 1.28 -4.18 -13.09
N CYS A 306 1.11 -4.38 -11.78
CA CYS A 306 -0.19 -4.78 -11.26
C CYS A 306 -1.16 -3.58 -11.17
N PRO A 307 -2.47 -3.82 -11.26
CA PRO A 307 -3.46 -2.82 -10.88
C PRO A 307 -3.43 -2.63 -9.36
N THR A 308 -3.33 -1.47 -8.84
CA THR A 308 -3.10 -0.09 -9.23
C THR A 308 -1.81 0.36 -8.55
N GLY A 309 -1.25 1.53 -8.86
CA GLY A 309 -0.20 2.16 -8.05
C GLY A 309 1.26 2.00 -8.50
N PRO A 310 1.82 0.82 -8.87
CA PRO A 310 3.24 0.74 -9.26
C PRO A 310 3.61 1.69 -10.41
N ARG A 311 2.74 1.82 -11.41
CA ARG A 311 2.92 2.74 -12.55
C ARG A 311 2.93 4.21 -12.12
N GLU A 312 2.22 4.57 -11.05
CA GLU A 312 2.27 5.93 -10.46
C GLU A 312 3.67 6.33 -10.02
N PHE A 313 4.46 5.35 -9.53
CA PHE A 313 5.85 5.57 -9.13
C PHE A 313 6.81 5.53 -10.32
N LEU A 314 6.66 4.52 -11.20
CA LEU A 314 7.72 4.14 -12.14
C LEU A 314 7.56 4.73 -13.54
N ALA A 315 6.31 4.95 -13.98
CA ALA A 315 6.00 5.45 -15.33
C ALA A 315 4.72 6.31 -15.33
N PRO A 316 4.68 7.44 -14.59
CA PRO A 316 3.46 8.23 -14.34
C PRO A 316 2.81 8.79 -15.61
N ASP A 317 3.57 9.04 -16.67
CA ASP A 317 3.08 9.61 -17.91
C ASP A 317 2.36 8.59 -18.79
N THR A 318 2.43 7.30 -18.44
CA THR A 318 1.78 6.21 -19.18
C THR A 318 0.45 5.77 -18.56
N ILE A 319 0.03 6.39 -17.45
CA ILE A 319 -1.26 6.09 -16.80
C ILE A 319 -2.40 6.41 -17.76
N GLY A 320 -3.32 5.44 -17.91
CA GLY A 320 -4.45 5.54 -18.86
C GLY A 320 -4.13 5.15 -20.30
N HIS A 321 -2.86 4.96 -20.66
CA HIS A 321 -2.42 4.54 -21.99
C HIS A 321 -1.74 3.15 -22.00
N ALA A 322 -1.48 2.60 -20.81
CA ALA A 322 -0.81 1.32 -20.67
C ALA A 322 -1.64 0.16 -21.23
N VAL A 323 -1.02 -0.66 -22.07
CA VAL A 323 -1.58 -1.93 -22.51
C VAL A 323 -1.29 -2.97 -21.44
N ARG A 324 -2.34 -3.57 -20.88
CA ARG A 324 -2.23 -4.62 -19.86
C ARG A 324 -3.00 -5.87 -20.25
N PRO A 325 -2.55 -7.07 -19.83
CA PRO A 325 -1.32 -7.32 -19.08
C PRO A 325 -0.05 -7.09 -19.91
N LEU A 326 1.06 -6.68 -19.26
CA LEU A 326 2.37 -6.68 -19.91
C LEU A 326 2.78 -8.11 -20.22
N LEU A 327 3.42 -8.32 -21.39
CA LEU A 327 4.02 -9.61 -21.79
C LEU A 327 5.54 -9.60 -21.66
N THR A 328 6.15 -8.42 -21.66
CA THR A 328 7.60 -8.21 -21.56
C THR A 328 7.89 -7.09 -20.56
N ALA A 329 9.16 -6.92 -20.23
CA ALA A 329 9.62 -5.78 -19.42
C ALA A 329 9.37 -4.45 -20.15
N GLU A 330 8.83 -3.46 -19.42
CA GLU A 330 8.66 -2.07 -19.86
C GLU A 330 9.58 -1.16 -19.04
N PRO A 331 10.62 -0.57 -19.64
CA PRO A 331 11.43 0.43 -18.93
C PRO A 331 10.61 1.70 -18.67
N GLY A 332 10.48 2.07 -17.40
CA GLY A 332 9.99 3.38 -17.00
C GLY A 332 11.12 4.36 -16.69
N PRO A 333 10.83 5.66 -16.60
CA PRO A 333 11.84 6.65 -16.22
C PRO A 333 12.44 6.40 -14.83
N TYR A 334 11.70 5.74 -13.92
CA TYR A 334 12.10 5.56 -12.52
C TYR A 334 12.26 4.10 -12.09
N GLY A 335 12.28 3.15 -13.03
CA GLY A 335 12.42 1.72 -12.73
C GLY A 335 11.86 0.84 -13.83
N MET A 336 11.70 -0.44 -13.55
CA MET A 336 11.21 -1.44 -14.51
C MET A 336 9.81 -1.91 -14.13
N LEU A 337 8.88 -1.87 -15.08
CA LEU A 337 7.58 -2.51 -14.99
C LEU A 337 7.62 -3.88 -15.68
N MET A 338 7.08 -4.89 -15.02
CA MET A 338 7.20 -6.28 -15.41
C MET A 338 5.82 -6.93 -15.52
N PRO A 339 5.68 -8.02 -16.30
CA PRO A 339 4.49 -8.88 -16.23
C PRO A 339 4.20 -9.30 -14.79
N ILE A 340 2.94 -9.45 -14.40
CA ILE A 340 2.61 -10.06 -13.09
C ILE A 340 3.06 -11.52 -13.13
N PRO A 341 4.02 -11.95 -12.28
CA PRO A 341 4.57 -13.28 -12.40
C PRO A 341 3.61 -14.33 -11.85
N ALA A 342 3.55 -15.49 -12.51
CA ALA A 342 2.80 -16.68 -12.06
C ALA A 342 3.77 -17.85 -11.87
N VAL A 343 3.60 -18.62 -10.80
CA VAL A 343 4.56 -19.67 -10.38
C VAL A 343 4.87 -20.68 -11.50
N ASP A 344 3.84 -21.10 -12.24
CA ASP A 344 3.94 -22.18 -13.23
C ASP A 344 3.89 -21.65 -14.68
N ASP A 345 4.15 -20.36 -14.88
CA ASP A 345 4.09 -19.73 -16.20
C ASP A 345 5.44 -19.09 -16.59
N PRO A 346 6.29 -19.82 -17.35
CA PRO A 346 7.57 -19.30 -17.83
C PRO A 346 7.44 -17.98 -18.62
N ALA A 347 6.35 -17.78 -19.37
CA ALA A 347 6.15 -16.56 -20.13
C ALA A 347 6.09 -15.31 -19.26
N THR A 348 5.66 -15.45 -18.01
CA THR A 348 5.66 -14.36 -17.03
C THR A 348 6.90 -14.32 -16.14
N ILE A 349 7.66 -15.43 -16.02
CA ILE A 349 8.86 -15.55 -15.18
C ILE A 349 10.12 -15.12 -15.95
N ASP A 350 10.29 -15.59 -17.20
CA ASP A 350 11.52 -15.37 -17.99
C ASP A 350 11.86 -13.88 -18.19
N PRO A 351 10.91 -12.99 -18.48
CA PRO A 351 11.20 -11.55 -18.57
C PRO A 351 11.80 -10.97 -17.29
N TRP A 352 11.38 -11.46 -16.11
CA TRP A 352 11.98 -11.04 -14.82
C TRP A 352 13.42 -11.52 -14.70
N VAL A 353 13.64 -12.81 -14.98
CA VAL A 353 14.98 -13.41 -14.88
C VAL A 353 15.97 -12.70 -15.79
N GLU A 354 15.58 -12.40 -17.03
CA GLU A 354 16.42 -11.67 -17.99
C GLU A 354 16.69 -10.24 -17.55
N THR A 355 15.66 -9.54 -17.07
CA THR A 355 15.79 -8.15 -16.61
C THR A 355 16.66 -8.06 -15.36
N LEU A 356 16.46 -8.94 -14.38
CA LEU A 356 17.25 -8.98 -13.14
C LEU A 356 18.69 -9.34 -13.43
N ASP A 357 18.95 -10.35 -14.28
CA ASP A 357 20.31 -10.75 -14.65
C ASP A 357 21.05 -9.60 -15.35
N ARG A 358 20.41 -8.92 -16.29
CA ARG A 358 20.96 -7.73 -16.96
C ARG A 358 21.27 -6.60 -15.97
N LEU A 359 20.31 -6.23 -15.10
CA LEU A 359 20.49 -5.14 -14.13
C LEU A 359 21.58 -5.47 -13.11
N LEU A 360 21.67 -6.70 -12.63
CA LEU A 360 22.72 -7.12 -11.70
C LEU A 360 24.09 -7.15 -12.38
N GLY A 361 24.17 -7.32 -13.70
CA GLY A 361 25.38 -7.24 -14.50
C GLY A 361 25.79 -5.81 -14.87
N ASP A 362 24.94 -4.80 -14.66
CA ASP A 362 25.17 -3.40 -15.05
C ASP A 362 25.14 -2.44 -13.83
N PRO A 363 26.28 -2.25 -13.15
CA PRO A 363 26.35 -1.32 -12.01
C PRO A 363 26.06 0.14 -12.38
N ALA A 364 26.37 0.55 -13.62
CA ALA A 364 26.14 1.93 -14.08
C ALA A 364 24.63 2.21 -14.18
N GLU A 365 23.89 1.28 -14.78
CA GLU A 365 22.43 1.40 -14.87
C GLU A 365 21.78 1.34 -13.49
N ARG A 366 22.23 0.46 -12.58
CA ARG A 366 21.74 0.46 -11.19
C ARG A 366 21.98 1.79 -10.50
N SER A 367 23.17 2.38 -10.63
CA SER A 367 23.48 3.68 -10.04
C SER A 367 22.62 4.80 -10.61
N ARG A 368 22.37 4.77 -11.93
CA ARG A 368 21.47 5.73 -12.60
C ARG A 368 20.03 5.62 -12.05
N LEU A 369 19.49 4.40 -11.98
CA LEU A 369 18.14 4.15 -11.44
C LEU A 369 18.04 4.51 -9.95
N ALA A 370 19.08 4.24 -9.16
CA ALA A 370 19.14 4.62 -7.75
C ALA A 370 19.03 6.13 -7.55
N ALA A 371 19.77 6.91 -8.34
CA ALA A 371 19.68 8.38 -8.30
C ALA A 371 18.29 8.89 -8.68
N LEU A 372 17.66 8.31 -9.71
CA LEU A 372 16.31 8.65 -10.12
C LEU A 372 15.25 8.23 -9.08
N SER A 373 15.45 7.10 -8.41
CA SER A 373 14.59 6.68 -7.29
C SER A 373 14.61 7.69 -6.14
N LEU A 374 15.80 8.15 -5.73
CA LEU A 374 15.93 9.17 -4.69
C LEU A 374 15.21 10.47 -5.07
N ALA A 375 15.38 10.95 -6.30
CA ALA A 375 14.71 12.14 -6.78
C ALA A 375 13.18 11.95 -6.82
N ARG A 376 12.71 10.80 -7.33
CA ARG A 376 11.28 10.48 -7.43
C ARG A 376 10.59 10.38 -6.08
N ALA A 377 11.27 9.89 -5.05
CA ALA A 377 10.72 9.78 -3.70
C ALA A 377 10.26 11.14 -3.14
N GLU A 378 10.92 12.24 -3.53
CA GLU A 378 10.55 13.60 -3.07
C GLU A 378 9.19 14.06 -3.61
N ASP A 379 8.74 13.56 -4.75
CA ASP A 379 7.43 13.88 -5.32
C ASP A 379 6.28 13.39 -4.41
N PHE A 380 6.55 12.42 -3.55
CA PHE A 380 5.60 11.88 -2.58
C PHE A 380 5.89 12.32 -1.15
N SER A 381 6.73 13.34 -0.98
CA SER A 381 7.01 13.90 0.33
C SER A 381 5.76 14.55 0.93
N ARG A 382 5.75 14.68 2.25
CA ARG A 382 4.68 15.39 2.96
C ARG A 382 4.54 16.84 2.44
N ASP A 383 5.65 17.52 2.17
CA ASP A 383 5.65 18.90 1.73
C ASP A 383 5.04 19.08 0.32
N THR A 384 5.16 18.06 -0.54
CA THR A 384 4.57 18.03 -1.88
C THR A 384 3.07 17.69 -1.85
N ILE A 385 2.68 16.70 -1.03
CA ILE A 385 1.32 16.14 -1.07
C ILE A 385 0.37 16.80 -0.07
N ALA A 386 0.83 17.19 1.13
CA ALA A 386 -0.06 17.75 2.15
C ALA A 386 -0.79 19.03 1.70
N PRO A 387 -0.20 19.95 0.93
CA PRO A 387 -0.93 21.12 0.40
C PRO A 387 -2.17 20.75 -0.43
N GLN A 388 -2.13 19.65 -1.19
CA GLN A 388 -3.27 19.18 -1.99
C GLN A 388 -4.43 18.73 -1.08
N TRP A 389 -4.11 18.00 0.00
CA TRP A 389 -5.08 17.61 1.02
C TRP A 389 -5.71 18.81 1.70
N LEU A 390 -4.90 19.79 2.15
CA LEU A 390 -5.38 20.98 2.85
C LEU A 390 -6.26 21.83 1.93
N ALA A 391 -5.87 22.04 0.68
CA ALA A 391 -6.68 22.76 -0.30
C ALA A 391 -8.04 22.09 -0.55
N LEU A 392 -8.08 20.76 -0.65
CA LEU A 392 -9.34 20.01 -0.78
C LEU A 392 -10.22 20.20 0.47
N ILE A 393 -9.65 20.03 1.68
CA ILE A 393 -10.40 20.21 2.92
C ILE A 393 -10.96 21.64 3.02
N ASP A 394 -10.14 22.65 2.78
CA ASP A 394 -10.57 24.07 2.80
C ASP A 394 -11.70 24.34 1.78
N SER A 395 -11.64 23.72 0.60
CA SER A 395 -12.71 23.83 -0.42
C SER A 395 -14.02 23.20 0.05
N LEU A 396 -13.94 22.17 0.88
CA LEU A 396 -15.11 21.48 1.40
C LEU A 396 -15.76 22.18 2.60
N ILE A 397 -14.98 22.76 3.51
CA ILE A 397 -15.49 23.30 4.78
C ILE A 397 -15.28 24.80 4.95
N GLY A 398 -14.60 25.46 4.02
CA GLY A 398 -14.10 26.82 4.15
C GLY A 398 -12.73 26.88 4.88
N PRO A 399 -11.99 27.98 4.75
CA PRO A 399 -10.69 28.14 5.38
C PRO A 399 -10.82 28.06 6.91
N SER A 400 -9.82 27.46 7.57
CA SER A 400 -9.75 27.36 9.04
C SER A 400 -9.62 28.76 9.66
N ALA A 401 -10.40 29.03 10.70
CA ALA A 401 -10.35 30.29 11.44
C ALA A 401 -9.01 30.56 12.19
N THR A 402 -8.08 29.60 12.13
CA THR A 402 -6.76 29.68 12.83
C THR A 402 -5.65 30.31 11.98
N SER A 403 -5.94 30.84 10.79
CA SER A 403 -4.96 31.50 9.90
C SER A 403 -5.05 33.03 9.90
N ALA A 404 -5.53 33.61 10.99
CA ALA A 404 -5.51 35.06 11.23
C ALA A 404 -4.58 35.42 12.40
#